data_b1040c456594aab8a81f7231b16c1f74
#
_entry.id   b1040c456594aab8a81f7231b16c1f74
#
_cell.length_a   1.000
_cell.length_b   1.000
_cell.length_c   1.000
_cell.angle_alpha   90.00
_cell.angle_beta   90.00
_cell.angle_gamma   90.00
#
_symmetry.space_group_name_H-M   'P 1'
#
loop_
_entity.id
_entity.type
_entity.pdbx_description
1 polymer ?
#
loop_
_entity_poly.entity_id
_entity_poly.type
_entity_poly.pdbx_seq_one_letter_code
_entity_poly.pdbx_strand_id
1 'polypeptide(L)'
;MAHRDNGRITLHSPQVAAALFARVGSFVPAEMGGRYGASPVSCNANIRVYRYAAGQRFGKHVDESVEDENGNISQWTVLIYLNGRAAGLSGGDRGSGGSTEAEAGMREETLRGGETVFYKGNYGGKVAASFSPVQGACLVHGHGRQCLLHEGAAVTSGVKYLLRTDVMYA
;
A
#
# COMPACT_ATOMS: atom_id res chain seq x y z
N MET A 1 -19.84 -1.89 3.85
CA MET A 1 -18.70 -1.12 3.32
C MET A 1 -17.67 -1.01 4.43
N ALA A 2 -16.36 -1.26 4.14
CA ALA A 2 -15.33 -1.16 5.17
C ALA A 2 -15.18 0.29 5.68
N HIS A 3 -14.95 0.44 6.99
CA HIS A 3 -14.74 1.75 7.60
C HIS A 3 -13.45 2.37 7.06
N ARG A 4 -13.52 3.60 6.60
CA ARG A 4 -12.38 4.38 6.09
C ARG A 4 -12.51 5.83 6.54
N ASP A 5 -11.51 6.34 7.24
CA ASP A 5 -11.48 7.71 7.80
C ASP A 5 -10.22 8.51 7.43
N ASN A 6 -9.48 8.03 6.43
CA ASN A 6 -8.25 8.68 5.95
C ASN A 6 -8.52 9.80 4.93
N GLY A 7 -7.61 10.77 4.86
CA GLY A 7 -7.53 11.71 3.73
C GLY A 7 -7.10 11.01 2.44
N ARG A 8 -7.63 11.48 1.30
CA ARG A 8 -7.29 10.93 -0.02
C ARG A 8 -7.25 12.04 -1.06
N ILE A 9 -6.22 12.02 -1.89
CA ILE A 9 -6.19 12.73 -3.18
C ILE A 9 -6.10 11.71 -4.30
N THR A 10 -6.64 12.06 -5.47
CA THR A 10 -6.61 11.24 -6.67
C THR A 10 -5.95 12.05 -7.77
N LEU A 11 -5.01 11.42 -8.46
CA LEU A 11 -4.27 11.98 -9.59
C LEU A 11 -4.46 11.06 -10.80
N HIS A 12 -4.89 11.60 -11.93
CA HIS A 12 -4.82 10.89 -13.20
C HIS A 12 -3.50 11.23 -13.89
N SER A 13 -2.60 10.24 -14.01
CA SER A 13 -1.28 10.42 -14.62
C SER A 13 -0.77 9.15 -15.30
N PRO A 14 -0.94 9.05 -16.64
CA PRO A 14 -0.37 7.96 -17.42
C PRO A 14 1.17 7.89 -17.31
N GLN A 15 1.84 9.03 -17.18
CA GLN A 15 3.31 9.09 -17.07
C GLN A 15 3.80 8.44 -15.77
N VAL A 16 3.15 8.75 -14.64
CA VAL A 16 3.50 8.14 -13.35
C VAL A 16 3.13 6.66 -13.37
N ALA A 17 1.98 6.28 -13.96
CA ALA A 17 1.57 4.89 -14.11
C ALA A 17 2.59 4.08 -14.91
N ALA A 18 3.08 4.61 -16.04
CA ALA A 18 4.12 3.97 -16.86
C ALA A 18 5.45 3.81 -16.08
N ALA A 19 5.86 4.85 -15.35
CA ALA A 19 7.07 4.80 -14.52
C ALA A 19 6.97 3.79 -13.37
N LEU A 20 5.78 3.61 -12.79
CA LEU A 20 5.52 2.59 -11.78
C LEU A 20 5.51 1.19 -12.42
N PHE A 21 4.81 1.01 -13.54
CA PHE A 21 4.75 -0.27 -14.25
C PHE A 21 6.12 -0.78 -14.65
N ALA A 22 7.00 0.08 -15.16
CA ALA A 22 8.38 -0.27 -15.49
C ALA A 22 9.18 -0.85 -14.29
N ARG A 23 8.75 -0.58 -13.06
CA ARG A 23 9.39 -1.05 -11.83
C ARG A 23 8.72 -2.27 -11.21
N VAL A 24 7.39 -2.37 -11.34
CA VAL A 24 6.62 -3.41 -10.64
C VAL A 24 6.11 -4.53 -11.56
N GLY A 25 6.05 -4.30 -12.87
CA GLY A 25 5.47 -5.24 -13.83
C GLY A 25 6.14 -6.64 -13.84
N SER A 26 7.44 -6.71 -13.55
CA SER A 26 8.16 -8.00 -13.46
C SER A 26 7.90 -8.79 -12.17
N PHE A 27 7.23 -8.19 -11.17
CA PHE A 27 6.90 -8.85 -9.89
C PHE A 27 5.50 -9.44 -9.86
N VAL A 28 4.72 -9.27 -10.92
CA VAL A 28 3.40 -9.88 -11.09
C VAL A 28 3.46 -10.99 -12.14
N PRO A 29 2.52 -11.97 -12.12
CA PRO A 29 2.49 -13.01 -13.14
C PRO A 29 2.43 -12.44 -14.55
N ALA A 30 3.27 -12.96 -15.45
CA ALA A 30 3.31 -12.57 -16.86
C ALA A 30 2.01 -12.95 -17.59
N GLU A 31 1.31 -13.96 -17.10
CA GLU A 31 0.03 -14.41 -17.63
C GLU A 31 -0.92 -14.73 -16.47
N MET A 32 -2.17 -14.28 -16.58
CA MET A 32 -3.25 -14.67 -15.69
C MET A 32 -4.08 -15.74 -16.37
N GLY A 33 -4.29 -16.86 -15.67
CA GLY A 33 -5.07 -17.99 -16.20
C GLY A 33 -6.51 -17.56 -16.54
N GLY A 34 -6.95 -17.90 -17.72
CA GLY A 34 -8.29 -17.64 -18.25
C GLY A 34 -8.38 -18.14 -19.70
N ARG A 35 -9.57 -18.07 -20.31
CA ARG A 35 -9.82 -18.63 -21.64
C ARG A 35 -8.95 -18.01 -22.77
N TYR A 36 -8.27 -16.86 -22.50
CA TYR A 36 -7.52 -16.10 -23.48
C TYR A 36 -6.17 -15.56 -22.96
N GLY A 37 -5.71 -15.98 -21.77
CA GLY A 37 -4.44 -15.55 -21.20
C GLY A 37 -4.29 -14.01 -21.19
N ALA A 38 -4.51 -13.37 -20.07
CA ALA A 38 -4.32 -11.92 -19.94
C ALA A 38 -2.89 -11.62 -19.47
N SER A 39 -2.25 -10.60 -20.05
CA SER A 39 -0.89 -10.17 -19.71
C SER A 39 -0.90 -8.78 -19.06
N PRO A 40 0.04 -8.49 -18.14
CA PRO A 40 0.14 -7.18 -17.52
C PRO A 40 0.61 -6.15 -18.56
N VAL A 41 -0.14 -5.05 -18.71
CA VAL A 41 0.12 -4.04 -19.76
C VAL A 41 0.47 -2.66 -19.19
N SER A 42 0.00 -2.34 -17.99
CA SER A 42 0.21 -1.01 -17.39
C SER A 42 -0.07 -1.02 -15.89
N CYS A 43 0.23 0.10 -15.21
CA CYS A 43 -0.46 0.47 -13.99
C CYS A 43 -1.65 1.38 -14.32
N ASN A 44 -2.70 1.33 -13.50
CA ASN A 44 -3.87 2.21 -13.63
C ASN A 44 -3.43 3.68 -13.45
N ALA A 45 -3.78 4.52 -14.42
CA ALA A 45 -3.45 5.95 -14.39
C ALA A 45 -4.18 6.72 -13.28
N ASN A 46 -5.24 6.14 -12.72
CA ASN A 46 -5.96 6.69 -11.57
C ASN A 46 -5.20 6.37 -10.26
N ILE A 47 -4.19 7.18 -9.96
CA ILE A 47 -3.31 7.03 -8.81
C ILE A 47 -3.94 7.70 -7.59
N ARG A 48 -3.88 7.03 -6.45
CA ARG A 48 -4.45 7.52 -5.20
C ARG A 48 -3.33 7.69 -4.17
N VAL A 49 -3.29 8.83 -3.51
CA VAL A 49 -2.41 9.06 -2.36
C VAL A 49 -3.28 9.22 -1.12
N TYR A 50 -3.00 8.39 -0.13
CA TYR A 50 -3.69 8.36 1.15
C TYR A 50 -2.84 8.98 2.24
N ARG A 51 -3.49 9.72 3.14
CA ARG A 51 -2.92 10.26 4.36
C ARG A 51 -3.69 9.72 5.55
N TYR A 52 -3.01 9.04 6.46
CA TYR A 52 -3.57 8.55 7.72
C TYR A 52 -2.91 9.27 8.88
N ALA A 53 -3.65 10.03 9.65
CA ALA A 53 -3.22 10.61 10.91
C ALA A 53 -3.41 9.60 12.07
N ALA A 54 -2.89 9.92 13.25
CA ALA A 54 -3.10 9.11 14.45
C ALA A 54 -4.58 8.83 14.68
N GLY A 55 -4.92 7.59 15.01
CA GLY A 55 -6.27 7.05 15.14
C GLY A 55 -6.93 6.58 13.84
N GLN A 56 -6.49 7.06 12.68
CA GLN A 56 -7.08 6.72 11.38
C GLN A 56 -6.66 5.34 10.88
N ARG A 57 -7.58 4.67 10.19
CA ARG A 57 -7.41 3.30 9.67
C ARG A 57 -8.24 3.04 8.42
N PHE A 58 -7.98 1.92 7.78
CA PHE A 58 -8.88 1.35 6.79
C PHE A 58 -9.26 -0.07 7.21
N GLY A 59 -10.52 -0.28 7.56
CA GLY A 59 -11.03 -1.53 8.10
C GLY A 59 -10.92 -2.71 7.13
N LYS A 60 -11.18 -3.91 7.64
CA LYS A 60 -11.07 -5.17 6.89
C LYS A 60 -11.90 -5.17 5.61
N HIS A 61 -11.26 -5.50 4.50
CA HIS A 61 -11.88 -5.56 3.16
C HIS A 61 -11.11 -6.52 2.25
N VAL A 62 -11.70 -6.79 1.10
CA VAL A 62 -11.09 -7.46 -0.05
C VAL A 62 -11.07 -6.46 -1.19
N ASP A 63 -10.00 -6.40 -1.94
CA ASP A 63 -9.91 -5.57 -3.14
C ASP A 63 -10.51 -6.31 -4.33
N GLU A 64 -11.41 -5.63 -5.03
CA GLU A 64 -12.05 -6.12 -6.25
C GLU A 64 -11.38 -5.51 -7.49
N SER A 65 -11.46 -6.26 -8.60
CA SER A 65 -10.99 -5.78 -9.89
C SER A 65 -11.82 -4.61 -10.40
N VAL A 66 -11.16 -3.69 -11.09
CA VAL A 66 -11.79 -2.58 -11.80
C VAL A 66 -11.36 -2.59 -13.26
N GLU A 67 -12.23 -2.13 -14.14
CA GLU A 67 -11.95 -1.94 -15.56
C GLU A 67 -11.51 -0.50 -15.81
N ASP A 68 -10.50 -0.30 -16.68
CA ASP A 68 -10.09 1.03 -17.13
C ASP A 68 -10.80 1.43 -18.43
N GLU A 69 -10.52 2.63 -18.91
CA GLU A 69 -11.12 3.19 -20.14
C GLU A 69 -10.76 2.42 -21.43
N ASN A 70 -9.74 1.57 -21.38
CA ASN A 70 -9.29 0.74 -22.50
C ASN A 70 -9.83 -0.69 -22.42
N GLY A 71 -10.64 -1.02 -21.42
CA GLY A 71 -11.17 -2.36 -21.19
C GLY A 71 -10.21 -3.30 -20.48
N ASN A 72 -9.06 -2.80 -19.98
CA ASN A 72 -8.15 -3.62 -19.19
C ASN A 72 -8.70 -3.82 -17.77
N ILE A 73 -8.44 -5.00 -17.20
CA ILE A 73 -8.93 -5.38 -15.87
C ILE A 73 -7.79 -5.39 -14.87
N SER A 74 -7.94 -4.71 -13.74
CA SER A 74 -6.96 -4.76 -12.67
C SER A 74 -6.96 -6.11 -11.96
N GLN A 75 -5.76 -6.66 -11.70
CA GLN A 75 -5.58 -7.96 -11.05
C GLN A 75 -4.74 -7.88 -9.77
N TRP A 76 -3.95 -6.81 -9.61
CA TRP A 76 -3.04 -6.64 -8.48
C TRP A 76 -3.07 -5.21 -7.98
N THR A 77 -3.22 -5.03 -6.67
CA THR A 77 -2.99 -3.76 -5.99
C THR A 77 -1.49 -3.55 -5.77
N VAL A 78 -1.03 -2.35 -6.02
CA VAL A 78 0.32 -1.86 -5.74
C VAL A 78 0.23 -0.78 -4.67
N LEU A 79 0.84 -1.02 -3.52
CA LEU A 79 0.94 -0.08 -2.41
C LEU A 79 2.40 0.35 -2.25
N ILE A 80 2.68 1.64 -2.28
CA ILE A 80 4.02 2.18 -2.04
C ILE A 80 3.97 3.06 -0.80
N TYR A 81 4.78 2.71 0.20
CA TYR A 81 4.89 3.48 1.44
C TYR A 81 5.79 4.69 1.18
N LEU A 82 5.22 5.89 1.23
CA LEU A 82 5.94 7.14 0.93
C LEU A 82 6.76 7.62 2.12
N ASN A 83 6.43 7.16 3.32
CA ASN A 83 7.19 7.37 4.55
C ASN A 83 7.09 6.15 5.47
N GLY A 84 7.81 6.18 6.58
CA GLY A 84 7.87 5.09 7.54
C GLY A 84 9.31 4.89 8.03
N ARG A 85 9.60 3.70 8.55
CA ARG A 85 10.96 3.35 8.96
C ARG A 85 11.91 3.43 7.76
N ALA A 86 13.13 3.93 7.96
CA ALA A 86 14.14 3.93 6.91
C ALA A 86 14.49 2.49 6.48
N ALA A 87 14.63 2.26 5.18
CA ALA A 87 15.09 0.99 4.64
C ALA A 87 16.53 0.72 5.12
N GLY A 88 16.79 -0.50 5.62
CA GLY A 88 18.12 -0.92 6.07
C GLY A 88 18.39 -0.79 7.58
N LEU A 89 17.52 -0.17 8.37
CA LEU A 89 17.61 -0.21 9.84
C LEU A 89 16.86 -1.43 10.37
N SER A 90 17.57 -2.56 10.50
CA SER A 90 17.09 -3.69 11.30
C SER A 90 16.89 -3.23 12.74
N GLY A 91 15.70 -3.55 13.31
CA GLY A 91 15.29 -3.14 14.63
C GLY A 91 16.33 -3.49 15.70
N GLY A 92 16.99 -2.48 16.19
CA GLY A 92 17.80 -2.48 17.40
C GLY A 92 17.48 -1.17 18.12
N ASP A 93 16.52 -1.26 19.03
CA ASP A 93 16.34 -0.22 20.04
C ASP A 93 17.62 -0.15 20.88
N ARG A 94 18.46 0.86 20.67
CA ARG A 94 19.47 1.28 21.64
C ARG A 94 19.38 2.79 21.79
N GLY A 95 18.71 3.15 22.85
CA GLY A 95 18.77 4.49 23.38
C GLY A 95 20.18 4.92 23.76
N SER A 96 20.31 6.20 23.94
CA SER A 96 21.42 6.95 24.49
C SER A 96 22.35 7.62 23.49
N GLY A 97 22.18 8.90 23.39
CA GLY A 97 23.12 9.85 22.81
C GLY A 97 22.57 11.25 23.01
N GLY A 98 23.06 11.98 23.99
CA GLY A 98 22.61 13.30 24.38
C GLY A 98 22.58 14.27 23.19
N SER A 99 21.45 14.89 23.00
CA SER A 99 21.23 16.01 22.07
C SER A 99 21.12 17.29 22.87
N THR A 100 21.91 18.28 22.49
CA THR A 100 21.88 19.67 22.97
C THR A 100 20.53 20.30 22.70
N GLU A 101 20.04 21.11 23.64
CA GLU A 101 18.71 21.76 23.67
C GLU A 101 18.45 22.84 22.59
N ALA A 102 19.14 22.80 21.46
CA ALA A 102 19.07 23.86 20.43
C ALA A 102 18.21 23.53 19.20
N GLU A 103 17.60 22.33 19.08
CA GLU A 103 16.77 21.92 17.94
C GLU A 103 15.33 21.57 18.31
N ALA A 104 14.66 22.42 19.10
CA ALA A 104 13.24 22.29 19.45
C ALA A 104 12.31 22.85 18.35
N GLY A 105 12.71 22.79 17.07
CA GLY A 105 11.90 23.15 15.92
C GLY A 105 11.32 21.91 15.24
N MET A 106 10.01 21.63 15.44
CA MET A 106 9.19 20.66 14.71
C MET A 106 9.86 19.30 14.45
N ARG A 107 10.06 18.51 15.49
CA ARG A 107 10.31 17.07 15.30
C ARG A 107 9.03 16.45 14.73
N GLU A 108 9.07 16.08 13.46
CA GLU A 108 8.00 15.30 12.85
C GLU A 108 7.82 14.01 13.69
N GLU A 109 6.64 13.83 14.25
CA GLU A 109 6.35 12.70 15.13
C GLU A 109 6.59 11.39 14.37
N THR A 110 7.44 10.51 14.90
CA THR A 110 7.78 9.24 14.23
C THR A 110 6.53 8.38 13.99
N LEU A 111 6.34 7.94 12.76
CA LEU A 111 5.25 7.06 12.38
C LEU A 111 5.33 5.73 13.17
N ARG A 112 4.24 5.40 13.87
CA ARG A 112 4.03 4.12 14.55
C ARG A 112 2.65 3.57 14.18
N GLY A 113 2.52 2.24 14.12
CA GLY A 113 1.31 1.58 13.64
C GLY A 113 1.15 1.71 12.13
N GLY A 114 -0.08 1.59 11.64
CA GLY A 114 -0.42 1.73 10.23
C GLY A 114 0.04 0.57 9.36
N GLU A 115 0.25 -0.61 9.93
CA GLU A 115 0.61 -1.83 9.21
C GLU A 115 -0.48 -2.19 8.19
N THR A 116 -0.08 -2.82 7.07
CA THR A 116 -1.01 -3.55 6.22
C THR A 116 -1.06 -4.99 6.70
N VAL A 117 -2.21 -5.43 7.19
CA VAL A 117 -2.41 -6.73 7.83
C VAL A 117 -3.31 -7.61 6.98
N PHE A 118 -2.84 -8.82 6.67
CA PHE A 118 -3.59 -9.86 5.94
C PHE A 118 -4.03 -10.97 6.87
N TYR A 119 -5.22 -11.53 6.60
CA TYR A 119 -5.85 -12.54 7.42
C TYR A 119 -6.09 -13.83 6.66
N LYS A 120 -6.01 -14.97 7.36
CA LYS A 120 -6.45 -16.28 6.84
C LYS A 120 -7.96 -16.39 6.96
N GLY A 121 -8.59 -16.85 5.86
CA GLY A 121 -10.05 -17.04 5.80
C GLY A 121 -10.83 -15.71 5.75
N ASN A 122 -12.13 -15.85 5.45
CA ASN A 122 -13.00 -14.70 5.12
C ASN A 122 -13.47 -13.90 6.34
N TYR A 123 -13.25 -14.42 7.55
CA TYR A 123 -13.73 -13.79 8.81
C TYR A 123 -12.63 -13.09 9.60
N GLY A 124 -11.39 -13.11 9.14
CA GLY A 124 -10.30 -12.34 9.74
C GLY A 124 -9.85 -12.83 11.12
N GLY A 125 -9.94 -14.13 11.38
CA GLY A 125 -9.60 -14.69 12.70
C GLY A 125 -8.11 -14.80 12.98
N LYS A 126 -7.27 -15.17 11.99
CA LYS A 126 -5.83 -15.38 12.16
C LYS A 126 -5.04 -14.51 11.20
N VAL A 127 -4.06 -13.78 11.72
CA VAL A 127 -3.13 -13.01 10.90
C VAL A 127 -2.31 -13.96 10.02
N ALA A 128 -2.30 -13.69 8.72
CA ALA A 128 -1.49 -14.39 7.74
C ALA A 128 -0.13 -13.69 7.54
N ALA A 129 -0.14 -12.37 7.46
CA ALA A 129 1.04 -11.53 7.31
C ALA A 129 0.74 -10.11 7.82
N SER A 130 1.78 -9.39 8.23
CA SER A 130 1.70 -7.98 8.62
C SER A 130 2.94 -7.25 8.10
N PHE A 131 2.73 -6.12 7.44
CA PHE A 131 3.78 -5.30 6.81
C PHE A 131 3.76 -3.92 7.43
N SER A 132 4.80 -3.60 8.20
CA SER A 132 5.00 -2.26 8.74
C SER A 132 5.39 -1.29 7.63
N PRO A 133 4.98 -0.01 7.73
CA PRO A 133 5.42 1.02 6.78
C PRO A 133 6.96 1.17 6.78
N VAL A 134 7.57 0.92 5.64
CA VAL A 134 8.99 1.16 5.35
C VAL A 134 9.05 2.09 4.16
N GLN A 135 9.72 3.23 4.29
CA GLN A 135 9.81 4.22 3.21
C GLN A 135 10.41 3.60 1.95
N GLY A 136 9.73 3.79 0.82
CA GLY A 136 10.12 3.25 -0.48
C GLY A 136 9.75 1.79 -0.71
N ALA A 137 9.28 1.06 0.31
CA ALA A 137 8.83 -0.32 0.12
C ALA A 137 7.56 -0.36 -0.73
N CYS A 138 7.49 -1.39 -1.58
CA CYS A 138 6.34 -1.70 -2.42
C CYS A 138 5.73 -3.04 -1.98
N LEU A 139 4.44 -3.05 -1.72
CA LEU A 139 3.65 -4.24 -1.43
C LEU A 139 2.68 -4.49 -2.58
N VAL A 140 2.70 -5.70 -3.12
CA VAL A 140 1.82 -6.12 -4.22
C VAL A 140 0.96 -7.29 -3.74
N HIS A 141 -0.35 -7.22 -3.99
CA HIS A 141 -1.28 -8.31 -3.66
C HIS A 141 -2.43 -8.41 -4.66
N GLY A 142 -2.99 -9.61 -4.80
CA GLY A 142 -4.02 -9.92 -5.80
C GLY A 142 -5.39 -9.32 -5.50
N HIS A 143 -6.27 -9.34 -6.50
CA HIS A 143 -7.69 -8.95 -6.43
C HIS A 143 -8.63 -10.14 -6.39
N GLY A 144 -9.87 -9.90 -5.99
CA GLY A 144 -10.97 -10.89 -6.00
C GLY A 144 -10.59 -12.16 -5.24
N ARG A 145 -10.64 -13.30 -5.91
CA ARG A 145 -10.35 -14.63 -5.31
C ARG A 145 -8.90 -14.79 -4.82
N GLN A 146 -7.97 -14.01 -5.34
CA GLN A 146 -6.57 -14.01 -4.93
C GLN A 146 -6.29 -13.04 -3.79
N CYS A 147 -7.25 -12.16 -3.47
CA CYS A 147 -7.12 -11.19 -2.40
C CYS A 147 -7.44 -11.82 -1.05
N LEU A 148 -6.47 -11.82 -0.14
CA LEU A 148 -6.75 -12.10 1.25
C LEU A 148 -7.51 -10.94 1.88
N LEU A 149 -8.42 -11.25 2.81
CA LEU A 149 -9.02 -10.23 3.68
C LEU A 149 -7.90 -9.46 4.36
N HIS A 150 -7.91 -8.13 4.25
CA HIS A 150 -6.84 -7.30 4.79
C HIS A 150 -7.35 -5.96 5.30
N GLU A 151 -6.52 -5.28 6.07
CA GLU A 151 -6.79 -3.93 6.58
C GLU A 151 -5.52 -3.07 6.62
N GLY A 152 -5.71 -1.76 6.62
CA GLY A 152 -4.72 -0.81 7.09
C GLY A 152 -4.97 -0.55 8.57
N ALA A 153 -4.12 -1.11 9.44
CA ALA A 153 -4.23 -0.93 10.88
C ALA A 153 -4.13 0.56 11.27
N ALA A 154 -4.65 0.89 12.46
CA ALA A 154 -4.63 2.26 12.93
C ALA A 154 -3.19 2.81 13.06
N VAL A 155 -2.98 4.03 12.59
CA VAL A 155 -1.79 4.80 12.94
C VAL A 155 -1.88 5.18 14.41
N THR A 156 -0.85 4.87 15.19
CA THR A 156 -0.83 5.17 16.64
C THR A 156 -0.08 6.44 16.96
N SER A 157 0.85 6.88 16.08
CA SER A 157 1.62 8.10 16.22
C SER A 157 2.11 8.56 14.85
N GLY A 158 2.26 9.86 14.65
CA GLY A 158 2.70 10.48 13.40
C GLY A 158 1.66 10.40 12.28
N VAL A 159 2.14 10.46 11.05
CA VAL A 159 1.31 10.43 9.84
C VAL A 159 1.86 9.40 8.86
N LYS A 160 0.99 8.56 8.29
CA LYS A 160 1.33 7.63 7.21
C LYS A 160 0.90 8.18 5.86
N TYR A 161 1.78 8.14 4.88
CA TYR A 161 1.48 8.43 3.47
C TYR A 161 1.66 7.16 2.63
N LEU A 162 0.67 6.86 1.81
CA LEU A 162 0.61 5.65 0.99
C LEU A 162 0.11 5.98 -0.41
N LEU A 163 0.89 5.62 -1.43
CA LEU A 163 0.44 5.65 -2.82
C LEU A 163 -0.15 4.30 -3.19
N ARG A 164 -1.28 4.32 -3.90
CA ARG A 164 -1.92 3.14 -4.48
C ARG A 164 -2.17 3.33 -5.96
N THR A 165 -1.82 2.31 -6.73
CA THR A 165 -2.31 2.03 -8.07
C THR A 165 -2.61 0.54 -8.21
N ASP A 166 -3.06 0.11 -9.38
CA ASP A 166 -3.37 -1.30 -9.63
C ASP A 166 -2.69 -1.72 -10.94
N VAL A 167 -2.19 -2.97 -11.06
CA VAL A 167 -1.66 -3.50 -12.32
C VAL A 167 -2.82 -3.98 -13.18
N MET A 168 -2.86 -3.48 -14.42
CA MET A 168 -3.89 -3.73 -15.43
C MET A 168 -3.45 -4.83 -16.39
N TYR A 169 -4.38 -5.69 -16.76
CA TYR A 169 -4.20 -6.83 -17.67
C TYR A 169 -5.13 -6.70 -18.86
N ALA A 170 -4.61 -6.93 -20.08
CA ALA A 170 -5.32 -6.99 -21.34
C ALA A 170 -5.38 -8.41 -21.90
#